data_34888e8fed63dbee7c60227e0cab9b54
#
_entry.id   34888e8fed63dbee7c60227e0cab9b54
#
_cell.length_a   1.000
_cell.length_b   1.000
_cell.length_c   1.000
_cell.angle_alpha   90.00
_cell.angle_beta   90.00
_cell.angle_gamma   90.00
#
_symmetry.space_group_name_H-M   'P 1'
#
loop_
_entity.id
_entity.type
_entity.pdbx_description
1 polymer ?
#
loop_
_entity_poly.entity_id
_entity_poly.type
_entity_poly.pdbx_seq_one_letter_code
_entity_poly.pdbx_strand_id
1 'polypeptide(L)'
;MTSENRGYPLRNPHPAADGKVWNWAQNSTLGDKNAVCAPESESELQQLVAASRGKIRVMGSKMSPGRMLKLVEQGDTLVDLSKLRGLIAIADDSATFAGGTPLHEVYEILSGIGRMLPASPGVIASQSLAGALSTGTHGQGLQQSSIADEALSIRLVLADGSIAEYDRDHKWFPAVQLGLGSLGVLTQVTLRTTPSVVYTCFKNAVSADTLEEDLLDWNHNYALSKAWWFPNENQVHVWAAREANAEEIALYQDNNEDLVKQEETSDAMNETIDQTLEHMRSDTKILDENGKPFRTVTRFKDFSDVTGDVYQVFCRGIATPQINVEIGIPLARAGEVIRKIKAWHADTQPHMHYPIILRCTGPSSSWLSPAYQQDTCFFGFVVYYSEDGSLSEEGVNFLRAVEEVLAEEGGRPHWGKYFEAPLYDWAALYPQWHEFASVREALDPQHKFENAFTAALLD
;
A
#
# COMPACT_ATOMS: atom_id res chain seq x y z
N MET A 1 22.59 -14.59 -24.84
CA MET A 1 22.77 -14.41 -23.39
C MET A 1 21.53 -13.70 -22.93
N THR A 2 20.63 -14.40 -22.25
CA THR A 2 19.42 -13.84 -21.64
C THR A 2 19.87 -12.79 -20.65
N SER A 3 19.41 -11.56 -20.85
CA SER A 3 19.60 -10.48 -19.88
C SER A 3 19.01 -10.97 -18.55
N GLU A 4 19.87 -11.19 -17.58
CA GLU A 4 19.41 -11.44 -16.21
C GLU A 4 18.45 -10.33 -15.83
N ASN A 5 17.24 -10.69 -15.44
CA ASN A 5 16.24 -9.79 -14.89
C ASN A 5 16.81 -9.17 -13.60
N ARG A 6 17.60 -8.11 -13.76
CA ARG A 6 18.37 -7.48 -12.69
C ARG A 6 17.43 -7.02 -11.60
N GLY A 7 17.17 -7.86 -10.60
CA GLY A 7 16.50 -7.52 -9.38
C GLY A 7 15.01 -7.88 -9.29
N TYR A 8 14.23 -7.80 -10.36
CA TYR A 8 12.81 -8.16 -10.33
C TYR A 8 12.59 -9.67 -10.46
N PRO A 9 11.88 -10.30 -9.51
CA PRO A 9 11.66 -11.74 -9.52
C PRO A 9 10.65 -12.15 -10.58
N LEU A 10 10.82 -13.37 -11.12
CA LEU A 10 9.84 -14.01 -11.99
C LEU A 10 8.64 -14.50 -11.15
N ARG A 11 7.45 -14.49 -11.74
CA ARG A 11 6.27 -15.10 -11.15
C ARG A 11 6.30 -16.62 -11.36
N ASN A 12 5.91 -17.38 -10.34
CA ASN A 12 5.62 -18.79 -10.51
C ASN A 12 4.17 -18.96 -11.04
N PRO A 13 3.96 -19.44 -12.27
CA PRO A 13 2.61 -19.65 -12.79
C PRO A 13 1.87 -20.80 -12.11
N HIS A 14 2.58 -21.68 -11.35
CA HIS A 14 2.03 -22.89 -10.72
C HIS A 14 2.39 -22.99 -9.23
N PRO A 15 2.04 -22.03 -8.35
CA PRO A 15 2.51 -21.99 -6.96
C PRO A 15 1.88 -23.04 -6.04
N ALA A 16 0.86 -23.77 -6.49
CA ALA A 16 0.02 -24.57 -5.59
C ALA A 16 0.66 -25.89 -5.10
N ALA A 17 1.67 -26.42 -5.78
CA ALA A 17 2.15 -27.81 -5.62
C ALA A 17 3.44 -27.99 -4.80
N ASP A 18 4.10 -26.91 -4.35
CA ASP A 18 5.47 -26.96 -3.85
C ASP A 18 5.62 -26.94 -2.31
N GLY A 19 4.53 -26.93 -1.57
CA GLY A 19 4.55 -26.86 -0.11
C GLY A 19 5.06 -25.54 0.48
N LYS A 20 5.19 -24.51 -0.36
CA LYS A 20 5.66 -23.17 0.02
C LYS A 20 4.49 -22.21 0.26
N VAL A 21 4.75 -21.17 1.03
CA VAL A 21 3.88 -19.99 1.16
C VAL A 21 4.37 -18.93 0.17
N TRP A 22 3.49 -18.48 -0.70
CA TRP A 22 3.77 -17.46 -1.68
C TRP A 22 3.16 -16.11 -1.30
N ASN A 23 3.78 -15.02 -1.74
CA ASN A 23 3.12 -13.72 -1.70
C ASN A 23 2.00 -13.65 -2.76
N TRP A 24 1.16 -12.61 -2.68
CA TRP A 24 0.01 -12.44 -3.59
C TRP A 24 0.40 -12.38 -5.07
N ALA A 25 1.58 -11.81 -5.37
CA ALA A 25 2.08 -11.70 -6.75
C ALA A 25 2.68 -13.03 -7.27
N GLN A 26 2.80 -14.05 -6.42
CA GLN A 26 3.38 -15.36 -6.75
C GLN A 26 4.81 -15.29 -7.28
N ASN A 27 5.54 -14.25 -6.90
CA ASN A 27 6.89 -13.98 -7.35
C ASN A 27 7.96 -14.16 -6.27
N SER A 28 7.55 -14.48 -5.05
CA SER A 28 8.45 -14.77 -3.93
C SER A 28 7.83 -15.76 -2.96
N THR A 29 8.60 -16.78 -2.59
CA THR A 29 8.27 -17.66 -1.46
C THR A 29 8.63 -16.96 -0.15
N LEU A 30 7.73 -17.04 0.84
CA LEU A 30 7.92 -16.49 2.18
C LEU A 30 8.59 -17.48 3.12
N GLY A 31 8.34 -18.77 2.90
CA GLY A 31 8.84 -19.90 3.69
C GLY A 31 8.08 -21.18 3.38
N ASP A 32 8.37 -22.24 4.13
CA ASP A 32 7.63 -23.48 4.05
C ASP A 32 6.28 -23.38 4.75
N LYS A 33 5.25 -24.07 4.24
CA LYS A 33 3.94 -24.13 4.91
C LYS A 33 4.05 -24.72 6.32
N ASN A 34 5.01 -25.61 6.55
CA ASN A 34 5.26 -26.22 7.86
C ASN A 34 5.92 -25.25 8.87
N ALA A 35 6.47 -24.13 8.41
CA ALA A 35 7.04 -23.08 9.27
C ALA A 35 5.98 -22.05 9.72
N VAL A 36 4.74 -22.19 9.23
CA VAL A 36 3.64 -21.27 9.59
C VAL A 36 3.04 -21.66 10.92
N CYS A 37 3.01 -20.69 11.84
CA CYS A 37 2.33 -20.79 13.11
C CYS A 37 1.23 -19.71 13.18
N ALA A 38 0.00 -20.12 13.49
CA ALA A 38 -1.15 -19.23 13.61
C ALA A 38 -1.70 -19.25 15.04
N PRO A 39 -1.14 -18.43 15.95
CA PRO A 39 -1.59 -18.38 17.35
C PRO A 39 -3.04 -17.88 17.43
N GLU A 40 -3.81 -18.49 18.36
CA GLU A 40 -5.21 -18.13 18.59
C GLU A 40 -5.38 -17.10 19.71
N SER A 41 -4.31 -16.85 20.47
CA SER A 41 -4.29 -15.86 21.54
C SER A 41 -2.95 -15.13 21.62
N GLU A 42 -2.96 -13.94 22.22
CA GLU A 42 -1.73 -13.19 22.50
C GLU A 42 -0.78 -13.98 23.41
N SER A 43 -1.33 -14.74 24.37
CA SER A 43 -0.54 -15.62 25.26
C SER A 43 0.18 -16.74 24.49
N GLU A 44 -0.48 -17.38 23.52
CA GLU A 44 0.18 -18.35 22.64
C GLU A 44 1.28 -17.70 21.80
N LEU A 45 1.02 -16.49 21.27
CA LEU A 45 2.02 -15.74 20.53
C LEU A 45 3.24 -15.41 21.41
N GLN A 46 3.04 -14.97 22.65
CA GLN A 46 4.12 -14.70 23.59
C GLN A 46 4.99 -15.95 23.83
N GLN A 47 4.35 -17.10 24.06
CA GLN A 47 5.04 -18.37 24.27
C GLN A 47 5.80 -18.79 23.01
N LEU A 48 5.20 -18.64 21.83
CA LEU A 48 5.83 -18.91 20.53
C LEU A 48 7.08 -18.06 20.34
N VAL A 49 6.96 -16.74 20.54
CA VAL A 49 8.07 -15.79 20.37
C VAL A 49 9.18 -16.06 21.37
N ALA A 50 8.86 -16.27 22.65
CA ALA A 50 9.85 -16.59 23.70
C ALA A 50 10.60 -17.91 23.42
N ALA A 51 9.89 -18.93 22.92
CA ALA A 51 10.49 -20.23 22.63
C ALA A 51 11.27 -20.32 21.34
N SER A 52 11.01 -19.43 20.38
CA SER A 52 11.67 -19.45 19.07
C SER A 52 13.15 -19.13 19.19
N ARG A 53 14.00 -19.96 18.57
CA ARG A 53 15.44 -19.77 18.45
C ARG A 53 15.88 -19.25 17.09
N GLY A 54 15.03 -19.42 16.07
CA GLY A 54 15.23 -18.89 14.72
C GLY A 54 14.63 -17.50 14.57
N LYS A 55 14.71 -16.96 13.36
CA LYS A 55 14.09 -15.69 12.99
C LYS A 55 12.56 -15.83 12.96
N ILE A 56 11.87 -14.74 13.20
CA ILE A 56 10.41 -14.65 13.14
C ILE A 56 10.03 -13.53 12.15
N ARG A 57 9.18 -13.87 11.19
CA ARG A 57 8.51 -12.83 10.39
C ARG A 57 7.00 -12.98 10.51
N VAL A 58 6.33 -11.85 10.51
CA VAL A 58 4.88 -11.78 10.65
C VAL A 58 4.26 -11.56 9.28
N MET A 59 3.37 -12.44 8.86
CA MET A 59 2.59 -12.25 7.65
C MET A 59 1.14 -11.89 7.96
N GLY A 60 0.63 -10.94 7.19
CA GLY A 60 -0.80 -10.67 7.08
C GLY A 60 -1.32 -11.25 5.77
N SER A 61 -1.99 -10.41 4.97
CA SER A 61 -2.55 -10.79 3.66
C SER A 61 -1.52 -10.98 2.54
N LYS A 62 -0.24 -10.94 2.84
CA LYS A 62 0.89 -11.19 1.92
C LYS A 62 0.94 -10.26 0.71
N MET A 63 0.41 -9.04 0.85
CA MET A 63 0.31 -8.06 -0.25
C MET A 63 1.62 -7.30 -0.53
N SER A 64 2.59 -7.34 0.39
CA SER A 64 3.93 -6.74 0.21
C SER A 64 4.83 -7.60 -0.67
N PRO A 65 5.92 -7.03 -1.26
CA PRO A 65 6.97 -7.80 -1.89
C PRO A 65 7.50 -8.89 -0.95
N GLY A 66 7.70 -10.09 -1.48
CA GLY A 66 8.07 -11.26 -0.67
C GLY A 66 9.37 -11.10 0.12
N ARG A 67 10.32 -10.27 -0.38
CA ARG A 67 11.60 -10.01 0.29
C ARG A 67 11.45 -9.44 1.71
N MET A 68 10.38 -8.67 1.99
CA MET A 68 10.09 -8.15 3.34
C MET A 68 9.73 -9.25 4.34
N LEU A 69 9.21 -10.37 3.88
CA LEU A 69 8.68 -11.44 4.71
C LEU A 69 9.48 -12.75 4.62
N LYS A 70 10.32 -12.90 3.59
CA LYS A 70 10.98 -14.17 3.26
C LYS A 70 11.87 -14.66 4.40
N LEU A 71 11.66 -15.91 4.81
CA LEU A 71 12.51 -16.69 5.69
C LEU A 71 13.12 -17.86 4.93
N VAL A 72 14.36 -18.22 5.21
CA VAL A 72 15.14 -19.20 4.41
C VAL A 72 15.79 -20.29 5.23
N GLU A 73 15.88 -20.17 6.56
CA GLU A 73 16.63 -21.10 7.39
C GLU A 73 15.71 -22.08 8.13
N GLN A 74 16.25 -23.27 8.39
CA GLN A 74 15.55 -24.25 9.20
C GLN A 74 15.46 -23.76 10.65
N GLY A 75 14.24 -23.74 11.19
CA GLY A 75 13.98 -23.23 12.55
C GLY A 75 13.41 -21.83 12.56
N ASP A 76 13.37 -21.15 11.42
CA ASP A 76 12.64 -19.89 11.28
C ASP A 76 11.12 -20.10 11.36
N THR A 77 10.40 -19.10 11.85
CA THR A 77 8.95 -19.17 12.04
C THR A 77 8.24 -18.03 11.31
N LEU A 78 7.25 -18.39 10.50
CA LEU A 78 6.34 -17.47 9.86
C LEU A 78 5.06 -17.39 10.69
N VAL A 79 4.83 -16.24 11.33
CA VAL A 79 3.66 -16.02 12.20
C VAL A 79 2.51 -15.46 11.35
N ASP A 80 1.38 -16.16 11.36
CA ASP A 80 0.13 -15.73 10.73
C ASP A 80 -0.80 -15.16 11.80
N LEU A 81 -1.11 -13.86 11.71
CA LEU A 81 -2.00 -13.17 12.66
C LEU A 81 -3.49 -13.30 12.32
N SER A 82 -3.88 -14.06 11.31
CA SER A 82 -5.26 -14.11 10.83
C SER A 82 -6.28 -14.57 11.89
N LYS A 83 -5.85 -15.26 12.95
CA LYS A 83 -6.68 -15.65 14.09
C LYS A 83 -6.75 -14.59 15.20
N LEU A 84 -5.79 -13.67 15.24
CA LEU A 84 -5.78 -12.53 16.16
C LEU A 84 -6.41 -11.32 15.47
N ARG A 85 -7.72 -11.34 15.30
CA ARG A 85 -8.49 -10.34 14.53
C ARG A 85 -9.78 -9.92 15.24
N GLY A 86 -10.30 -8.79 14.82
CA GLY A 86 -11.58 -8.23 15.25
C GLY A 86 -11.42 -7.02 16.15
N LEU A 87 -12.55 -6.45 16.50
CA LEU A 87 -12.68 -5.33 17.41
C LEU A 87 -12.46 -5.79 18.86
N ILE A 88 -11.66 -5.03 19.62
CA ILE A 88 -11.37 -5.29 21.03
C ILE A 88 -12.12 -4.30 21.93
N ALA A 89 -12.10 -3.01 21.59
CA ALA A 89 -12.74 -1.96 22.36
C ALA A 89 -13.15 -0.77 21.49
N ILE A 90 -14.16 -0.04 21.94
CA ILE A 90 -14.62 1.22 21.33
C ILE A 90 -14.68 2.28 22.41
N ALA A 91 -14.23 3.49 22.08
CA ALA A 91 -14.45 4.72 22.82
C ALA A 91 -15.07 5.78 21.89
N ASP A 92 -15.36 6.97 22.43
CA ASP A 92 -16.08 8.02 21.68
C ASP A 92 -15.36 8.45 20.38
N ASP A 93 -14.02 8.50 20.40
CA ASP A 93 -13.18 8.98 19.30
C ASP A 93 -12.11 7.97 18.86
N SER A 94 -12.19 6.75 19.35
CA SER A 94 -11.20 5.73 19.05
C SER A 94 -11.77 4.32 19.07
N ALA A 95 -11.08 3.39 18.41
CA ALA A 95 -11.39 1.98 18.44
C ALA A 95 -10.11 1.15 18.45
N THR A 96 -10.08 0.10 19.27
CA THR A 96 -8.96 -0.83 19.39
C THR A 96 -9.25 -2.11 18.62
N PHE A 97 -8.35 -2.46 17.72
CA PHE A 97 -8.43 -3.68 16.92
C PHE A 97 -7.22 -4.58 17.14
N ALA A 98 -7.44 -5.87 16.97
CA ALA A 98 -6.35 -6.84 16.90
C ALA A 98 -5.56 -6.66 15.57
N GLY A 99 -4.25 -6.89 15.60
CA GLY A 99 -3.33 -6.61 14.49
C GLY A 99 -3.59 -7.41 13.21
N GLY A 100 -4.17 -8.60 13.33
CA GLY A 100 -4.53 -9.44 12.18
C GLY A 100 -5.83 -9.04 11.47
N THR A 101 -6.56 -8.03 11.96
CA THR A 101 -7.83 -7.58 11.40
C THR A 101 -7.62 -6.99 10.00
N PRO A 102 -8.32 -7.47 8.96
CA PRO A 102 -8.27 -6.84 7.64
C PRO A 102 -8.88 -5.43 7.65
N LEU A 103 -8.34 -4.52 6.87
CA LEU A 103 -8.85 -3.13 6.81
C LEU A 103 -10.32 -3.04 6.39
N HIS A 104 -10.79 -3.90 5.47
CA HIS A 104 -12.20 -3.88 5.09
C HIS A 104 -13.12 -4.19 6.28
N GLU A 105 -12.73 -5.10 7.17
CA GLU A 105 -13.47 -5.41 8.39
C GLU A 105 -13.44 -4.21 9.38
N VAL A 106 -12.30 -3.50 9.46
CA VAL A 106 -12.21 -2.26 10.26
C VAL A 106 -13.22 -1.22 9.74
N TYR A 107 -13.27 -1.01 8.43
CA TYR A 107 -14.22 -0.05 7.84
C TYR A 107 -15.68 -0.48 8.02
N GLU A 108 -16.00 -1.74 7.82
CA GLU A 108 -17.36 -2.28 8.00
C GLU A 108 -17.83 -2.11 9.45
N ILE A 109 -16.98 -2.44 10.42
CA ILE A 109 -17.31 -2.30 11.86
C ILE A 109 -17.51 -0.82 12.21
N LEU A 110 -16.62 0.05 11.78
CA LEU A 110 -16.72 1.49 12.09
C LEU A 110 -17.93 2.13 11.40
N SER A 111 -18.19 1.81 10.15
CA SER A 111 -19.36 2.29 9.41
C SER A 111 -20.66 1.88 10.11
N GLY A 112 -20.74 0.62 10.61
CA GLY A 112 -21.90 0.12 11.35
C GLY A 112 -22.21 0.88 12.64
N ILE A 113 -21.29 1.67 13.16
CA ILE A 113 -21.47 2.53 14.35
C ILE A 113 -21.40 4.03 14.01
N GLY A 114 -21.50 4.39 12.73
CA GLY A 114 -21.45 5.79 12.27
C GLY A 114 -20.06 6.45 12.42
N ARG A 115 -18.98 5.66 12.39
CA ARG A 115 -17.59 6.12 12.50
C ARG A 115 -16.77 5.74 11.28
N MET A 116 -15.62 6.39 11.09
CA MET A 116 -14.65 6.06 10.05
C MET A 116 -13.22 6.33 10.51
N LEU A 117 -12.25 5.73 9.83
CA LEU A 117 -10.86 6.17 9.92
C LEU A 117 -10.67 7.44 9.10
N PRO A 118 -9.95 8.45 9.62
CA PRO A 118 -9.64 9.66 8.87
C PRO A 118 -8.68 9.41 7.69
N ALA A 119 -7.95 8.30 7.70
CA ALA A 119 -7.09 7.86 6.63
C ALA A 119 -7.66 6.62 5.93
N SER A 120 -7.34 6.45 4.65
CA SER A 120 -7.79 5.33 3.83
C SER A 120 -6.61 4.63 3.16
N PRO A 121 -6.71 3.36 2.77
CA PRO A 121 -5.76 2.77 1.83
C PRO A 121 -6.02 3.32 0.43
N GLY A 122 -5.03 3.20 -0.46
CA GLY A 122 -5.17 3.67 -1.84
C GLY A 122 -6.25 2.95 -2.63
N VAL A 123 -6.32 1.62 -2.51
CA VAL A 123 -7.26 0.76 -3.26
C VAL A 123 -7.57 -0.54 -2.51
N ILE A 124 -6.58 -1.18 -1.88
CA ILE A 124 -6.68 -2.56 -1.39
C ILE A 124 -6.94 -2.56 0.11
N ALA A 125 -8.13 -2.99 0.51
CA ALA A 125 -8.54 -3.10 1.90
C ALA A 125 -8.45 -4.53 2.49
N SER A 126 -7.98 -5.50 1.73
CA SER A 126 -7.72 -6.86 2.23
C SER A 126 -6.42 -6.97 3.05
N GLN A 127 -5.65 -5.90 3.18
CA GLN A 127 -4.45 -5.84 4.02
C GLN A 127 -4.82 -6.03 5.49
N SER A 128 -3.99 -6.77 6.25
CA SER A 128 -4.11 -6.77 7.70
C SER A 128 -3.67 -5.43 8.29
N LEU A 129 -4.27 -5.04 9.40
CA LEU A 129 -3.99 -3.78 10.08
C LEU A 129 -2.50 -3.67 10.47
N ALA A 130 -1.93 -4.71 11.10
CA ALA A 130 -0.51 -4.75 11.44
C ALA A 130 0.39 -4.57 10.20
N GLY A 131 0.04 -5.20 9.07
CA GLY A 131 0.77 -5.06 7.81
C GLY A 131 0.67 -3.66 7.22
N ALA A 132 -0.51 -3.06 7.27
CA ALA A 132 -0.77 -1.71 6.77
C ALA A 132 0.03 -0.65 7.54
N LEU A 133 0.05 -0.73 8.89
CA LEU A 133 0.87 0.16 9.71
C LEU A 133 2.36 -0.05 9.41
N SER A 134 2.82 -1.30 9.48
CA SER A 134 4.25 -1.63 9.38
C SER A 134 4.91 -1.19 8.07
N THR A 135 4.15 -0.96 7.01
CA THR A 135 4.65 -0.57 5.68
C THR A 135 4.18 0.81 5.23
N GLY A 136 3.46 1.56 6.07
CA GLY A 136 3.03 2.92 5.77
C GLY A 136 1.94 3.00 4.70
N THR A 137 0.95 2.12 4.75
CA THR A 137 -0.20 2.19 3.83
C THR A 137 -0.88 3.55 3.91
N HIS A 138 -1.05 4.17 2.75
CA HIS A 138 -1.66 5.49 2.61
C HIS A 138 -2.69 5.51 1.48
N GLY A 139 -3.56 6.52 1.51
CA GLY A 139 -4.56 6.77 0.48
C GLY A 139 -4.21 7.97 -0.38
N GLN A 140 -5.13 8.88 -0.44
CA GLN A 140 -5.12 10.09 -1.26
C GLN A 140 -5.87 11.25 -0.58
N GLY A 141 -5.24 12.40 -0.48
CA GLY A 141 -5.78 13.63 0.11
C GLY A 141 -4.80 14.27 1.10
N LEU A 142 -4.64 15.60 1.02
CA LEU A 142 -3.67 16.32 1.85
C LEU A 142 -4.09 16.43 3.33
N GLN A 143 -5.36 16.15 3.65
CA GLN A 143 -5.86 16.16 5.03
C GLN A 143 -5.65 14.83 5.75
N GLN A 144 -5.11 13.84 5.07
CA GLN A 144 -4.75 12.54 5.65
C GLN A 144 -3.31 12.16 5.32
N SER A 145 -2.72 11.32 6.16
CA SER A 145 -1.41 10.74 5.93
C SER A 145 -1.52 9.23 5.76
N SER A 146 -0.69 8.44 6.42
CA SER A 146 -0.82 6.98 6.42
C SER A 146 -1.81 6.51 7.49
N ILE A 147 -2.26 5.26 7.37
CA ILE A 147 -3.10 4.63 8.42
C ILE A 147 -2.33 4.55 9.75
N ALA A 148 -1.00 4.42 9.70
CA ALA A 148 -0.16 4.41 10.88
C ALA A 148 -0.23 5.71 11.70
N ASP A 149 -0.45 6.85 11.05
CA ASP A 149 -0.57 8.14 11.72
C ASP A 149 -1.89 8.27 12.53
N GLU A 150 -2.86 7.42 12.27
CA GLU A 150 -4.10 7.35 13.04
C GLU A 150 -3.96 6.55 14.35
N ALA A 151 -2.84 5.87 14.55
CA ALA A 151 -2.61 5.14 15.80
C ALA A 151 -2.46 6.10 17.00
N LEU A 152 -3.18 5.79 18.08
CA LEU A 152 -3.09 6.44 19.39
C LEU A 152 -2.22 5.63 20.34
N SER A 153 -2.31 4.30 20.26
CA SER A 153 -1.43 3.39 20.97
C SER A 153 -1.22 2.10 20.17
N ILE A 154 -0.09 1.46 20.39
CA ILE A 154 0.32 0.21 19.74
C ILE A 154 0.85 -0.73 20.81
N ARG A 155 0.39 -2.00 20.77
CA ARG A 155 0.81 -3.08 21.65
C ARG A 155 1.62 -4.09 20.87
N LEU A 156 2.82 -4.39 21.35
CA LEU A 156 3.78 -5.31 20.73
C LEU A 156 4.06 -6.49 21.65
N VAL A 157 4.27 -7.68 21.07
CA VAL A 157 5.01 -8.78 21.69
C VAL A 157 6.47 -8.63 21.25
N LEU A 158 7.36 -8.44 22.23
CA LEU A 158 8.80 -8.22 22.02
C LEU A 158 9.56 -9.55 21.85
N ALA A 159 10.84 -9.47 21.48
CA ALA A 159 11.69 -10.62 21.17
C ALA A 159 11.83 -11.66 22.30
N ASP A 160 11.68 -11.26 23.54
CA ASP A 160 11.67 -12.14 24.73
C ASP A 160 10.29 -12.71 25.08
N GLY A 161 9.25 -12.35 24.31
CA GLY A 161 7.86 -12.72 24.55
C GLY A 161 7.12 -11.80 25.53
N SER A 162 7.76 -10.78 26.07
CA SER A 162 7.13 -9.77 26.90
C SER A 162 6.21 -8.85 26.06
N ILE A 163 5.32 -8.14 26.73
CA ILE A 163 4.43 -7.17 26.10
C ILE A 163 4.92 -5.77 26.41
N ALA A 164 4.91 -4.92 25.39
CA ALA A 164 5.12 -3.49 25.53
C ALA A 164 4.01 -2.69 24.83
N GLU A 165 3.61 -1.59 25.44
CA GLU A 165 2.64 -0.65 24.88
C GLU A 165 3.31 0.70 24.69
N TYR A 166 3.03 1.31 23.55
CA TYR A 166 3.53 2.61 23.17
C TYR A 166 2.34 3.49 22.76
N ASP A 167 2.28 4.67 23.34
CA ASP A 167 1.30 5.70 23.01
C ASP A 167 2.01 6.94 22.42
N ARG A 168 1.22 7.95 22.06
CA ARG A 168 1.72 9.18 21.43
C ARG A 168 2.67 9.99 22.30
N ASP A 169 2.67 9.79 23.61
CA ASP A 169 3.56 10.49 24.54
C ASP A 169 4.93 9.79 24.66
N HIS A 170 5.02 8.54 24.21
CA HIS A 170 6.27 7.79 24.25
C HIS A 170 7.21 8.20 23.12
N LYS A 171 8.48 8.54 23.46
CA LYS A 171 9.49 9.02 22.49
C LYS A 171 9.77 8.11 21.28
N TRP A 172 9.51 6.80 21.42
CA TRP A 172 9.71 5.80 20.37
C TRP A 172 8.43 5.53 19.55
N PHE A 173 7.33 6.17 19.92
CA PHE A 173 6.06 5.94 19.22
C PHE A 173 6.15 6.16 17.71
N PRO A 174 6.80 7.23 17.19
CA PRO A 174 6.95 7.43 15.76
C PRO A 174 7.77 6.32 15.04
N ALA A 175 8.68 5.61 15.75
CA ALA A 175 9.36 4.45 15.21
C ALA A 175 8.43 3.23 15.19
N VAL A 176 7.66 3.03 16.25
CA VAL A 176 6.76 1.88 16.41
C VAL A 176 5.58 1.92 15.44
N GLN A 177 5.08 3.12 15.11
CA GLN A 177 4.01 3.31 14.13
C GLN A 177 4.32 2.66 12.77
N LEU A 178 5.58 2.76 12.31
CA LEU A 178 6.04 2.19 11.05
C LEU A 178 7.37 1.45 11.28
N GLY A 179 7.28 0.26 11.84
CA GLY A 179 8.43 -0.50 12.31
C GLY A 179 8.95 -1.58 11.36
N LEU A 180 8.43 -1.70 10.13
CA LEU A 180 8.80 -2.72 9.13
C LEU A 180 8.70 -4.17 9.65
N GLY A 181 7.95 -4.38 10.74
CA GLY A 181 7.87 -5.66 11.44
C GLY A 181 9.21 -6.09 12.07
N SER A 182 10.10 -5.14 12.39
CA SER A 182 11.44 -5.38 12.95
C SER A 182 11.56 -5.02 14.43
N LEU A 183 10.53 -4.48 15.06
CA LEU A 183 10.53 -4.02 16.45
C LEU A 183 9.75 -4.94 17.39
N GLY A 184 9.01 -5.89 16.86
CA GLY A 184 8.11 -6.77 17.59
C GLY A 184 6.92 -7.18 16.76
N VAL A 185 6.06 -8.03 17.32
CA VAL A 185 4.81 -8.45 16.69
C VAL A 185 3.68 -7.53 17.16
N LEU A 186 3.10 -6.75 16.24
CA LEU A 186 1.98 -5.86 16.52
C LEU A 186 0.71 -6.69 16.75
N THR A 187 0.21 -6.72 17.99
CA THR A 187 -0.95 -7.50 18.39
C THR A 187 -2.23 -6.69 18.49
N GLN A 188 -2.12 -5.41 18.90
CA GLN A 188 -3.26 -4.52 19.04
C GLN A 188 -2.88 -3.10 18.64
N VAL A 189 -3.83 -2.36 18.12
CA VAL A 189 -3.71 -0.94 17.83
C VAL A 189 -5.00 -0.22 18.18
N THR A 190 -4.88 0.88 18.90
CA THR A 190 -5.97 1.84 19.10
C THR A 190 -5.85 2.92 18.05
N LEU A 191 -6.87 3.06 17.22
CA LEU A 191 -6.94 4.02 16.13
C LEU A 191 -7.87 5.17 16.47
N ARG A 192 -7.48 6.39 16.11
CA ARG A 192 -8.39 7.53 16.11
C ARG A 192 -9.50 7.31 15.08
N THR A 193 -10.72 7.66 15.45
CA THR A 193 -11.88 7.61 14.58
C THR A 193 -12.58 8.96 14.55
N THR A 194 -13.33 9.21 13.49
CA THR A 194 -14.18 10.40 13.32
C THR A 194 -15.60 9.99 12.96
N PRO A 195 -16.59 10.87 13.08
CA PRO A 195 -17.92 10.63 12.49
C PRO A 195 -17.79 10.25 11.02
N SER A 196 -18.63 9.33 10.56
CA SER A 196 -18.67 8.92 9.15
C SER A 196 -19.00 10.10 8.25
N VAL A 197 -18.28 10.19 7.13
CA VAL A 197 -18.54 11.13 6.05
C VAL A 197 -18.94 10.36 4.81
N VAL A 198 -19.99 10.79 4.15
CA VAL A 198 -20.40 10.31 2.84
C VAL A 198 -19.76 11.20 1.78
N TYR A 199 -19.20 10.59 0.74
CA TYR A 199 -18.50 11.28 -0.35
C TYR A 199 -19.21 11.09 -1.66
N THR A 200 -19.23 12.14 -2.48
CA THR A 200 -19.56 12.04 -3.90
C THR A 200 -18.28 12.18 -4.72
N CYS A 201 -18.00 11.16 -5.50
CA CYS A 201 -16.83 11.06 -6.36
C CYS A 201 -17.13 11.48 -7.77
N PHE A 202 -16.19 12.22 -8.34
CA PHE A 202 -16.19 12.64 -9.74
C PHE A 202 -15.05 11.97 -10.47
N LYS A 203 -15.27 11.77 -11.76
CA LYS A 203 -14.23 11.37 -12.67
C LYS A 203 -14.23 12.34 -13.86
N ASN A 204 -13.12 13.00 -14.05
CA ASN A 204 -12.91 13.90 -15.17
C ASN A 204 -11.65 13.48 -15.95
N ALA A 205 -11.77 13.42 -17.29
CA ALA A 205 -10.62 13.34 -18.18
C ALA A 205 -10.25 14.76 -18.64
N VAL A 206 -8.98 15.09 -18.45
CA VAL A 206 -8.42 16.40 -18.82
C VAL A 206 -7.11 16.22 -19.59
N SER A 207 -6.66 17.27 -20.34
CA SER A 207 -5.33 17.26 -20.95
C SER A 207 -4.25 17.20 -19.87
N ALA A 208 -3.13 16.53 -20.17
CA ALA A 208 -1.95 16.53 -19.32
C ALA A 208 -1.05 17.77 -19.52
N ASP A 209 -1.43 18.73 -20.34
CA ASP A 209 -0.60 19.91 -20.65
C ASP A 209 -0.25 20.71 -19.41
N THR A 210 -1.20 20.85 -18.49
CA THR A 210 -1.10 21.62 -17.23
C THR A 210 -1.08 20.73 -15.98
N LEU A 211 -0.72 19.44 -16.14
CA LEU A 211 -0.75 18.47 -15.03
C LEU A 211 0.01 18.93 -13.79
N GLU A 212 1.12 19.65 -13.95
CA GLU A 212 1.96 20.14 -12.86
C GLU A 212 1.22 21.12 -11.95
N GLU A 213 0.34 21.92 -12.51
CA GLU A 213 -0.48 22.91 -11.80
C GLU A 213 -1.78 22.28 -11.32
N ASP A 214 -2.46 21.55 -12.19
CA ASP A 214 -3.74 20.90 -11.93
C ASP A 214 -3.69 19.90 -10.78
N LEU A 215 -2.55 19.18 -10.64
CA LEU A 215 -2.36 18.24 -9.53
C LEU A 215 -2.48 18.92 -8.16
N LEU A 216 -1.92 20.12 -8.02
CA LEU A 216 -2.02 20.90 -6.79
C LEU A 216 -3.46 21.36 -6.57
N ASP A 217 -4.10 21.86 -7.61
CA ASP A 217 -5.47 22.37 -7.54
C ASP A 217 -6.46 21.27 -7.13
N TRP A 218 -6.34 20.07 -7.70
CA TRP A 218 -7.19 18.95 -7.31
C TRP A 218 -7.03 18.56 -5.84
N ASN A 219 -5.79 18.53 -5.35
CA ASN A 219 -5.49 18.15 -3.98
C ASN A 219 -5.85 19.23 -2.95
N HIS A 220 -5.93 20.50 -3.33
CA HIS A 220 -6.40 21.58 -2.47
C HIS A 220 -7.93 21.72 -2.49
N ASN A 221 -8.58 21.46 -3.63
CA ASN A 221 -10.01 21.70 -3.80
C ASN A 221 -10.90 20.52 -3.40
N TYR A 222 -10.35 19.30 -3.38
CA TYR A 222 -11.10 18.09 -3.05
C TYR A 222 -10.55 17.41 -1.80
N ALA A 223 -11.44 16.83 -0.99
CA ALA A 223 -11.07 16.09 0.21
C ALA A 223 -10.16 14.90 -0.11
N LEU A 224 -10.47 14.20 -1.20
CA LEU A 224 -9.72 13.05 -1.71
C LEU A 224 -9.50 13.21 -3.20
N SER A 225 -8.29 12.91 -3.68
CA SER A 225 -7.94 13.01 -5.09
C SER A 225 -6.85 12.02 -5.46
N LYS A 226 -7.03 11.35 -6.59
CA LYS A 226 -5.98 10.58 -7.27
C LYS A 226 -6.11 10.74 -8.77
N ALA A 227 -5.02 10.58 -9.48
CA ALA A 227 -5.00 10.72 -10.93
C ALA A 227 -4.31 9.53 -11.59
N TRP A 228 -4.78 9.19 -12.78
CA TRP A 228 -4.14 8.27 -13.70
C TRP A 228 -3.68 9.08 -14.91
N TRP A 229 -2.37 9.24 -15.02
CA TRP A 229 -1.75 9.95 -16.12
C TRP A 229 -1.37 8.98 -17.23
N PHE A 230 -1.86 9.24 -18.44
CA PHE A 230 -1.62 8.51 -19.68
C PHE A 230 -0.71 9.36 -20.58
N PRO A 231 0.62 9.23 -20.47
CA PRO A 231 1.54 10.08 -21.23
C PRO A 231 1.40 9.94 -22.75
N ASN A 232 1.11 8.73 -23.26
CA ASN A 232 0.96 8.50 -24.71
C ASN A 232 -0.23 9.25 -25.31
N GLU A 233 -1.32 9.37 -24.57
CA GLU A 233 -2.55 10.03 -24.97
C GLU A 233 -2.60 11.51 -24.57
N ASN A 234 -1.59 11.97 -23.85
CA ASN A 234 -1.56 13.30 -23.22
C ASN A 234 -2.82 13.58 -22.38
N GLN A 235 -3.29 12.57 -21.65
CA GLN A 235 -4.51 12.65 -20.83
C GLN A 235 -4.26 12.29 -19.37
N VAL A 236 -5.07 12.88 -18.50
CA VAL A 236 -5.15 12.54 -17.08
C VAL A 236 -6.60 12.27 -16.72
N HIS A 237 -6.84 11.13 -16.10
CA HIS A 237 -8.13 10.81 -15.53
C HIS A 237 -8.06 11.10 -14.02
N VAL A 238 -8.74 12.15 -13.61
CA VAL A 238 -8.81 12.56 -12.20
C VAL A 238 -10.02 11.92 -11.55
N TRP A 239 -9.77 11.27 -10.45
CA TRP A 239 -10.77 10.78 -9.54
C TRP A 239 -10.71 11.60 -8.27
N ALA A 240 -11.67 12.49 -8.09
CA ALA A 240 -11.76 13.37 -6.93
C ALA A 240 -13.07 13.14 -6.18
N ALA A 241 -13.06 13.44 -4.89
CA ALA A 241 -14.22 13.34 -4.03
C ALA A 241 -14.34 14.57 -3.15
N ARG A 242 -15.56 15.05 -3.03
CA ARG A 242 -16.00 16.00 -2.01
C ARG A 242 -16.94 15.32 -1.02
N GLU A 243 -17.19 15.95 0.09
CA GLU A 243 -18.32 15.56 0.94
C GLU A 243 -19.64 15.67 0.17
N ALA A 244 -20.50 14.69 0.35
CA ALA A 244 -21.81 14.66 -0.27
C ALA A 244 -22.72 15.78 0.31
N ASN A 245 -23.56 16.35 -0.52
CA ASN A 245 -24.57 17.31 -0.06
C ASN A 245 -25.77 16.59 0.58
N ALA A 246 -26.71 17.34 1.15
CA ALA A 246 -27.86 16.80 1.89
C ALA A 246 -28.77 15.92 1.02
N GLU A 247 -28.94 16.23 -0.28
CA GLU A 247 -29.73 15.43 -1.21
C GLU A 247 -29.05 14.12 -1.54
N GLU A 248 -27.76 14.13 -1.82
CA GLU A 248 -26.94 12.95 -2.06
C GLU A 248 -26.91 12.03 -0.84
N ILE A 249 -26.78 12.60 0.37
CA ILE A 249 -26.84 11.84 1.63
C ILE A 249 -28.22 11.17 1.79
N ALA A 250 -29.30 11.90 1.53
CA ALA A 250 -30.67 11.35 1.60
C ALA A 250 -30.85 10.19 0.64
N LEU A 251 -30.40 10.32 -0.60
CA LEU A 251 -30.45 9.24 -1.60
C LEU A 251 -29.63 8.02 -1.17
N TYR A 252 -28.45 8.24 -0.56
CA TYR A 252 -27.62 7.17 -0.03
C TYR A 252 -28.30 6.42 1.12
N GLN A 253 -28.92 7.16 2.04
CA GLN A 253 -29.68 6.60 3.15
C GLN A 253 -30.96 5.86 2.68
N ASP A 254 -31.70 6.42 1.74
CA ASP A 254 -32.89 5.78 1.14
C ASP A 254 -32.53 4.48 0.39
N ASN A 255 -31.29 4.39 -0.10
CA ASN A 255 -30.74 3.18 -0.73
C ASN A 255 -30.12 2.20 0.28
N ASN A 256 -30.47 2.30 1.57
CA ASN A 256 -29.92 1.49 2.67
C ASN A 256 -28.41 1.57 2.81
N GLU A 257 -27.88 2.76 2.57
CA GLU A 257 -26.42 3.02 2.60
C GLU A 257 -25.62 2.17 1.59
N ASP A 258 -26.28 1.67 0.55
CA ASP A 258 -25.62 1.10 -0.60
C ASP A 258 -25.10 2.18 -1.56
N LEU A 259 -24.02 1.88 -2.26
CA LEU A 259 -23.42 2.80 -3.22
C LEU A 259 -24.42 3.32 -4.25
N VAL A 260 -24.65 4.62 -4.28
CA VAL A 260 -25.51 5.28 -5.29
C VAL A 260 -24.64 5.67 -6.48
N LYS A 261 -25.01 5.18 -7.68
CA LYS A 261 -24.36 5.52 -8.95
C LYS A 261 -25.29 6.44 -9.75
N GLN A 262 -24.75 7.56 -10.23
CA GLN A 262 -25.42 8.38 -11.24
C GLN A 262 -25.00 7.90 -12.64
N GLU A 263 -25.94 7.79 -13.56
CA GLU A 263 -25.75 7.04 -14.82
C GLU A 263 -24.96 7.78 -15.93
N GLU A 264 -24.40 8.95 -15.68
CA GLU A 264 -23.76 9.73 -16.73
C GLU A 264 -22.26 9.47 -16.89
N THR A 265 -21.87 8.29 -17.29
CA THR A 265 -20.56 8.11 -17.91
C THR A 265 -20.69 8.15 -19.43
N SER A 266 -19.85 8.95 -20.08
CA SER A 266 -19.78 8.88 -21.53
C SER A 266 -19.16 7.53 -21.92
N ASP A 267 -19.94 6.70 -22.64
CA ASP A 267 -19.47 5.40 -23.16
C ASP A 267 -18.19 5.56 -23.97
N ALA A 268 -18.04 6.67 -24.70
CA ALA A 268 -16.85 7.00 -25.47
C ALA A 268 -15.57 7.12 -24.60
N MET A 269 -15.67 7.67 -23.39
CA MET A 269 -14.52 7.75 -22.48
C MET A 269 -14.11 6.35 -22.00
N ASN A 270 -15.10 5.53 -21.65
CA ASN A 270 -14.84 4.17 -21.19
C ASN A 270 -14.22 3.32 -22.31
N GLU A 271 -14.68 3.46 -23.54
CA GLU A 271 -14.13 2.78 -24.69
C GLU A 271 -12.67 3.19 -24.97
N THR A 272 -12.36 4.47 -24.89
CA THR A 272 -10.99 4.97 -25.03
C THR A 272 -10.06 4.39 -23.97
N ILE A 273 -10.50 4.35 -22.71
CA ILE A 273 -9.70 3.78 -21.62
C ILE A 273 -9.48 2.28 -21.83
N ASP A 274 -10.53 1.54 -22.23
CA ASP A 274 -10.40 0.12 -22.50
C ASP A 274 -9.41 -0.17 -23.60
N GLN A 275 -9.49 0.57 -24.71
CA GLN A 275 -8.55 0.44 -25.82
C GLN A 275 -7.10 0.76 -25.37
N THR A 276 -6.93 1.83 -24.57
CA THR A 276 -5.62 2.20 -24.03
C THR A 276 -5.08 1.12 -23.11
N LEU A 277 -5.89 0.61 -22.19
CA LEU A 277 -5.46 -0.45 -21.27
C LEU A 277 -5.18 -1.77 -21.98
N GLU A 278 -5.94 -2.10 -23.01
CA GLU A 278 -5.72 -3.30 -23.81
C GLU A 278 -4.42 -3.19 -24.60
N HIS A 279 -4.14 -2.01 -25.16
CA HIS A 279 -2.87 -1.72 -25.82
C HIS A 279 -1.68 -1.77 -24.84
N MET A 280 -1.84 -1.22 -23.65
CA MET A 280 -0.80 -1.24 -22.61
C MET A 280 -0.51 -2.64 -22.10
N ARG A 281 -1.50 -3.50 -22.03
CA ARG A 281 -1.40 -4.84 -21.44
C ARG A 281 -0.81 -5.90 -22.34
N SER A 282 -0.67 -5.69 -23.54
CA SER A 282 -0.24 -6.55 -24.65
C SER A 282 -0.40 -8.08 -24.52
N ASP A 283 -0.67 -8.75 -23.33
CA ASP A 283 -0.54 -10.21 -23.30
C ASP A 283 -1.22 -11.00 -22.19
N THR A 284 -2.12 -10.50 -21.32
CA THR A 284 -2.23 -11.33 -20.13
C THR A 284 -3.62 -11.82 -19.76
N LYS A 285 -3.85 -13.07 -20.04
CA LYS A 285 -4.73 -13.94 -19.27
C LYS A 285 -3.95 -14.56 -18.10
N ILE A 286 -3.55 -13.74 -17.12
CA ILE A 286 -2.98 -14.26 -15.88
C ILE A 286 -4.09 -14.96 -15.11
N LEU A 287 -3.88 -16.25 -14.83
CA LEU A 287 -4.82 -17.08 -14.09
C LEU A 287 -4.43 -17.16 -12.62
N ASP A 288 -5.42 -17.21 -11.73
CA ASP A 288 -5.22 -17.51 -10.32
C ASP A 288 -4.91 -19.00 -10.09
N GLU A 289 -4.70 -19.39 -8.85
CA GLU A 289 -4.44 -20.77 -8.44
C GLU A 289 -5.55 -21.77 -8.80
N ASN A 290 -6.76 -21.28 -9.14
CA ASN A 290 -7.92 -22.07 -9.54
C ASN A 290 -8.15 -22.05 -11.06
N GLY A 291 -7.24 -21.45 -11.83
CA GLY A 291 -7.35 -21.31 -13.27
C GLY A 291 -8.36 -20.27 -13.73
N LYS A 292 -8.77 -19.35 -12.85
CA LYS A 292 -9.64 -18.21 -13.21
C LYS A 292 -8.80 -16.99 -13.57
N PRO A 293 -9.19 -16.24 -14.61
CA PRO A 293 -8.51 -14.99 -14.93
C PRO A 293 -8.55 -14.03 -13.73
N PHE A 294 -7.40 -13.48 -13.37
CA PHE A 294 -7.37 -12.33 -12.47
C PHE A 294 -8.16 -11.20 -13.11
N ARG A 295 -9.20 -10.77 -12.43
CA ARG A 295 -9.94 -9.59 -12.87
C ARG A 295 -9.06 -8.38 -12.65
N THR A 296 -8.67 -7.78 -13.72
CA THR A 296 -8.17 -6.41 -13.63
C THR A 296 -9.27 -5.54 -13.10
N VAL A 297 -8.90 -4.69 -12.16
CA VAL A 297 -9.81 -3.67 -11.67
C VAL A 297 -10.02 -2.66 -12.79
N THR A 298 -10.95 -2.94 -13.67
CA THR A 298 -11.46 -1.97 -14.64
C THR A 298 -12.44 -1.01 -13.95
N ARG A 299 -12.01 -0.36 -12.87
CA ARG A 299 -12.79 0.71 -12.24
C ARG A 299 -12.99 1.90 -13.17
N PHE A 300 -12.33 1.91 -14.29
CA PHE A 300 -12.50 2.93 -15.30
C PHE A 300 -13.86 2.86 -15.99
N LYS A 301 -14.45 1.68 -16.14
CA LYS A 301 -15.75 1.50 -16.81
C LYS A 301 -16.95 1.91 -15.96
N ASP A 302 -16.87 1.67 -14.66
CA ASP A 302 -18.02 1.82 -13.75
C ASP A 302 -18.06 3.21 -13.07
N PHE A 303 -17.28 4.18 -13.56
CA PHE A 303 -17.15 5.48 -12.94
C PHE A 303 -18.02 6.56 -13.58
N SER A 304 -19.25 6.58 -13.21
CA SER A 304 -20.04 7.79 -13.06
C SER A 304 -19.84 8.39 -11.67
N ASP A 305 -20.32 9.58 -11.46
CA ASP A 305 -20.44 10.17 -10.12
C ASP A 305 -21.10 9.15 -9.20
N VAL A 306 -20.42 8.80 -8.12
CA VAL A 306 -20.89 7.80 -7.17
C VAL A 306 -20.84 8.37 -5.77
N THR A 307 -21.90 8.10 -5.00
CA THR A 307 -22.03 8.52 -3.62
C THR A 307 -21.95 7.31 -2.70
N GLY A 308 -21.10 7.39 -1.66
CA GLY A 308 -20.91 6.34 -0.69
C GLY A 308 -19.86 6.71 0.36
N ASP A 309 -19.59 5.82 1.28
CA ASP A 309 -18.50 5.97 2.23
C ASP A 309 -17.12 5.80 1.56
N VAL A 310 -16.05 6.14 2.26
CA VAL A 310 -14.68 6.09 1.72
C VAL A 310 -14.28 4.69 1.27
N TYR A 311 -14.72 3.64 1.96
CA TYR A 311 -14.44 2.26 1.60
C TYR A 311 -15.15 1.88 0.30
N GLN A 312 -16.43 2.23 0.19
CA GLN A 312 -17.23 1.95 -1.00
C GLN A 312 -16.69 2.65 -2.25
N VAL A 313 -16.27 3.91 -2.13
CA VAL A 313 -15.86 4.69 -3.30
C VAL A 313 -14.38 4.50 -3.67
N PHE A 314 -13.47 4.25 -2.72
CA PHE A 314 -12.03 4.21 -2.99
C PHE A 314 -11.34 2.86 -2.76
N CYS A 315 -11.87 1.95 -1.91
CA CYS A 315 -11.12 0.82 -1.39
C CYS A 315 -11.49 -0.54 -2.01
N ARG A 316 -11.97 -0.58 -3.23
CA ARG A 316 -12.51 -1.78 -3.92
C ARG A 316 -11.53 -2.42 -4.90
N GLY A 317 -10.26 -2.51 -4.62
CA GLY A 317 -9.29 -3.05 -5.56
C GLY A 317 -8.91 -4.50 -5.27
N ILE A 318 -8.85 -5.33 -6.32
CA ILE A 318 -8.11 -6.58 -6.34
C ILE A 318 -6.97 -6.36 -7.32
N ALA A 319 -5.74 -6.54 -6.87
CA ALA A 319 -4.60 -6.38 -7.75
C ALA A 319 -4.32 -7.67 -8.51
N THR A 320 -4.17 -7.59 -9.83
CA THR A 320 -3.58 -8.64 -10.65
C THR A 320 -2.10 -8.78 -10.27
N PRO A 321 -1.52 -9.99 -10.23
CA PRO A 321 -0.09 -10.16 -9.99
C PRO A 321 0.77 -9.30 -10.91
N GLN A 322 1.61 -8.49 -10.30
CA GLN A 322 2.37 -7.45 -10.99
C GLN A 322 3.58 -7.04 -10.15
N ILE A 323 4.55 -6.38 -10.78
CA ILE A 323 5.51 -5.55 -10.08
C ILE A 323 4.90 -4.14 -9.95
N ASN A 324 4.97 -3.59 -8.77
CA ASN A 324 4.45 -2.27 -8.45
C ASN A 324 5.54 -1.49 -7.70
N VAL A 325 5.99 -0.40 -8.31
CA VAL A 325 6.91 0.58 -7.73
C VAL A 325 6.09 1.81 -7.36
N GLU A 326 6.31 2.38 -6.20
CA GLU A 326 5.66 3.60 -5.76
C GLU A 326 6.64 4.42 -4.93
N ILE A 327 6.87 5.67 -5.33
CA ILE A 327 7.89 6.53 -4.73
C ILE A 327 7.26 7.89 -4.40
N GLY A 328 7.44 8.31 -3.13
CA GLY A 328 6.99 9.60 -2.62
C GLY A 328 8.02 10.68 -2.87
N ILE A 329 7.58 11.76 -3.50
CA ILE A 329 8.35 13.00 -3.74
C ILE A 329 7.72 14.13 -2.93
N PRO A 330 8.52 15.03 -2.32
CA PRO A 330 7.95 16.23 -1.70
C PRO A 330 7.00 16.94 -2.66
N LEU A 331 5.78 17.25 -2.23
CA LEU A 331 4.74 17.82 -3.11
C LEU A 331 5.22 19.09 -3.83
N ALA A 332 6.00 19.91 -3.13
CA ALA A 332 6.58 21.13 -3.71
C ALA A 332 7.50 20.87 -4.93
N ARG A 333 7.99 19.63 -5.09
CA ARG A 333 8.85 19.22 -6.21
C ARG A 333 8.11 18.39 -7.26
N ALA A 334 6.85 18.00 -6.99
CA ALA A 334 6.10 17.11 -7.88
C ALA A 334 6.00 17.64 -9.31
N GLY A 335 5.77 18.95 -9.49
CA GLY A 335 5.71 19.58 -10.82
C GLY A 335 7.02 19.48 -11.59
N GLU A 336 8.17 19.61 -10.94
CA GLU A 336 9.48 19.41 -11.56
C GLU A 336 9.67 17.97 -12.03
N VAL A 337 9.32 17.02 -11.17
CA VAL A 337 9.39 15.58 -11.47
C VAL A 337 8.47 15.21 -12.63
N ILE A 338 7.24 15.76 -12.68
CA ILE A 338 6.32 15.54 -13.80
C ILE A 338 6.96 16.02 -15.12
N ARG A 339 7.58 17.21 -15.14
CA ARG A 339 8.27 17.70 -16.33
C ARG A 339 9.43 16.79 -16.77
N LYS A 340 10.22 16.26 -15.81
CA LYS A 340 11.30 15.31 -16.11
C LYS A 340 10.77 14.02 -16.71
N ILE A 341 9.69 13.48 -16.15
CA ILE A 341 9.04 12.26 -16.68
C ILE A 341 8.45 12.54 -18.07
N LYS A 342 7.80 13.70 -18.31
CA LYS A 342 7.33 14.10 -19.64
C LYS A 342 8.46 14.12 -20.66
N ALA A 343 9.59 14.76 -20.34
CA ALA A 343 10.75 14.84 -21.22
C ALA A 343 11.34 13.45 -21.50
N TRP A 344 11.56 12.66 -20.46
CA TRP A 344 12.05 11.29 -20.60
C TRP A 344 11.11 10.42 -21.46
N HIS A 345 9.80 10.52 -21.24
CA HIS A 345 8.81 9.79 -22.04
C HIS A 345 8.81 10.22 -23.50
N ALA A 346 8.93 11.52 -23.79
CA ALA A 346 9.00 12.04 -25.16
C ALA A 346 10.22 11.51 -25.91
N ASP A 347 11.37 11.38 -25.23
CA ASP A 347 12.62 10.90 -25.80
C ASP A 347 12.64 9.38 -26.02
N THR A 348 12.08 8.61 -25.09
CA THR A 348 12.24 7.15 -25.07
C THR A 348 11.02 6.39 -25.57
N GLN A 349 9.83 7.01 -25.59
CA GLN A 349 8.56 6.39 -25.99
C GLN A 349 8.39 4.97 -25.38
N PRO A 350 8.47 4.82 -24.04
CA PRO A 350 8.49 3.51 -23.41
C PRO A 350 7.13 2.82 -23.57
N HIS A 351 7.14 1.49 -23.70
CA HIS A 351 5.91 0.72 -23.59
C HIS A 351 5.45 0.66 -22.12
N MET A 352 4.28 1.22 -21.86
CA MET A 352 3.71 1.28 -20.52
C MET A 352 2.59 0.24 -20.35
N HIS A 353 2.62 -0.53 -19.27
CA HIS A 353 1.60 -1.53 -18.95
C HIS A 353 0.39 -0.95 -18.21
N TYR A 354 0.54 0.25 -17.64
CA TYR A 354 -0.47 0.91 -16.83
C TYR A 354 -0.19 2.41 -16.75
N PRO A 355 -1.21 3.27 -16.61
CA PRO A 355 -0.99 4.71 -16.42
C PRO A 355 -0.18 4.98 -15.14
N ILE A 356 0.52 6.11 -15.13
CA ILE A 356 1.21 6.58 -13.93
C ILE A 356 0.16 7.00 -12.91
N ILE A 357 0.24 6.44 -11.72
CA ILE A 357 -0.70 6.74 -10.63
C ILE A 357 -0.11 7.89 -9.80
N LEU A 358 -0.87 8.97 -9.63
CA LEU A 358 -0.49 10.10 -8.79
C LEU A 358 -1.45 10.19 -7.60
N ARG A 359 -0.89 10.23 -6.39
CA ARG A 359 -1.64 10.40 -5.14
C ARG A 359 -0.86 11.30 -4.20
N CYS A 360 -1.54 12.26 -3.57
CA CYS A 360 -0.90 13.12 -2.59
C CYS A 360 -1.43 12.85 -1.19
N THR A 361 -0.57 13.01 -0.20
CA THR A 361 -0.93 12.91 1.22
C THR A 361 -0.31 14.06 2.00
N GLY A 362 -0.92 14.40 3.14
CA GLY A 362 -0.32 15.26 4.15
C GLY A 362 0.89 14.59 4.84
N PRO A 363 1.55 15.35 5.73
CA PRO A 363 2.76 14.91 6.40
C PRO A 363 2.49 13.80 7.41
N SER A 364 3.46 12.91 7.57
CA SER A 364 3.48 11.83 8.55
C SER A 364 4.42 12.15 9.71
N SER A 365 4.06 11.68 10.92
CA SER A 365 4.95 11.70 12.08
C SER A 365 5.84 10.46 12.19
N SER A 366 5.53 9.38 11.48
CA SER A 366 6.27 8.12 11.54
C SER A 366 7.66 8.27 10.91
N TRP A 367 8.71 7.89 11.64
CA TRP A 367 10.12 8.15 11.26
C TRP A 367 10.52 7.59 9.90
N LEU A 368 10.01 6.43 9.53
CA LEU A 368 10.29 5.78 8.25
C LEU A 368 9.19 5.99 7.19
N SER A 369 8.25 6.91 7.44
CA SER A 369 7.24 7.21 6.42
C SER A 369 7.86 7.93 5.22
N PRO A 370 7.54 7.56 3.98
CA PRO A 370 7.92 8.35 2.81
C PRO A 370 7.43 9.79 2.89
N ALA A 371 6.32 10.05 3.60
CA ALA A 371 5.76 11.37 3.83
C ALA A 371 6.25 12.03 5.15
N TYR A 372 7.34 11.55 5.75
CA TYR A 372 7.82 12.08 7.02
C TYR A 372 8.03 13.59 6.97
N GLN A 373 7.25 14.32 7.78
CA GLN A 373 7.27 15.78 7.99
C GLN A 373 7.06 16.63 6.72
N GLN A 374 6.43 16.08 5.67
CA GLN A 374 6.19 16.84 4.43
C GLN A 374 4.97 16.31 3.68
N ASP A 375 4.25 17.22 3.02
CA ASP A 375 3.28 16.86 2.00
C ASP A 375 4.00 16.12 0.88
N THR A 376 3.42 15.03 0.43
CA THR A 376 4.08 14.10 -0.50
C THR A 376 3.17 13.72 -1.64
N CYS A 377 3.71 13.77 -2.86
CA CYS A 377 3.10 13.17 -4.05
C CYS A 377 3.75 11.81 -4.33
N PHE A 378 2.95 10.76 -4.36
CA PHE A 378 3.39 9.42 -4.71
C PHE A 378 3.17 9.15 -6.18
N PHE A 379 4.23 8.68 -6.84
CA PHE A 379 4.24 8.24 -8.22
C PHE A 379 4.25 6.72 -8.26
N GLY A 380 3.18 6.12 -8.78
CA GLY A 380 3.02 4.66 -8.84
C GLY A 380 3.13 4.14 -10.27
N PHE A 381 3.88 3.05 -10.45
CA PHE A 381 4.16 2.41 -11.73
C PHE A 381 3.89 0.91 -11.62
N VAL A 382 3.33 0.33 -12.68
CA VAL A 382 2.94 -1.07 -12.72
C VAL A 382 3.45 -1.73 -13.98
N VAL A 383 4.03 -2.91 -13.82
CA VAL A 383 4.35 -3.83 -14.93
C VAL A 383 3.76 -5.20 -14.64
N TYR A 384 2.97 -5.71 -15.57
CA TYR A 384 2.32 -7.01 -15.46
C TYR A 384 3.25 -8.12 -15.91
N TYR A 385 3.07 -9.29 -15.30
CA TYR A 385 3.71 -10.51 -15.75
C TYR A 385 3.05 -11.06 -17.02
N SER A 386 3.84 -11.70 -17.87
CA SER A 386 3.36 -12.55 -18.95
C SER A 386 2.77 -13.87 -18.42
N GLU A 387 2.07 -14.63 -19.24
CA GLU A 387 1.44 -15.90 -18.85
C GLU A 387 2.45 -16.91 -18.28
N ASP A 388 3.65 -16.96 -18.87
CA ASP A 388 4.75 -17.82 -18.41
C ASP A 388 5.43 -17.33 -17.12
N GLY A 389 5.02 -16.20 -16.57
CA GLY A 389 5.59 -15.59 -15.36
C GLY A 389 6.80 -14.71 -15.61
N SER A 390 7.18 -14.46 -16.86
CA SER A 390 8.26 -13.51 -17.19
C SER A 390 7.80 -12.06 -17.12
N LEU A 391 8.76 -11.15 -17.10
CA LEU A 391 8.56 -9.71 -17.34
C LEU A 391 9.17 -9.35 -18.70
N SER A 392 8.51 -8.46 -19.43
CA SER A 392 9.10 -7.93 -20.66
C SER A 392 10.36 -7.12 -20.35
N GLU A 393 11.33 -7.13 -21.26
CA GLU A 393 12.55 -6.36 -21.12
C GLU A 393 12.24 -4.86 -21.08
N GLU A 394 11.29 -4.41 -21.90
CA GLU A 394 10.83 -3.03 -21.93
C GLU A 394 10.19 -2.63 -20.58
N GLY A 395 9.35 -3.50 -20.01
CA GLY A 395 8.74 -3.25 -18.70
C GLY A 395 9.76 -3.12 -17.58
N VAL A 396 10.79 -3.98 -17.56
CA VAL A 396 11.89 -3.88 -16.59
C VAL A 396 12.70 -2.60 -16.77
N ASN A 397 13.03 -2.25 -18.01
CA ASN A 397 13.76 -1.02 -18.32
C ASN A 397 12.94 0.22 -17.95
N PHE A 398 11.64 0.20 -18.20
CA PHE A 398 10.72 1.26 -17.77
C PHE A 398 10.74 1.46 -16.25
N LEU A 399 10.55 0.41 -15.46
CA LEU A 399 10.55 0.53 -13.99
C LEU A 399 11.87 1.09 -13.46
N ARG A 400 13.00 0.66 -14.02
CA ARG A 400 14.31 1.17 -13.62
C ARG A 400 14.49 2.64 -13.93
N ALA A 401 14.18 3.03 -15.15
CA ALA A 401 14.37 4.41 -15.57
C ALA A 401 13.54 5.39 -14.73
N VAL A 402 12.28 5.05 -14.45
CA VAL A 402 11.44 5.91 -13.60
C VAL A 402 11.88 5.90 -12.13
N GLU A 403 12.35 4.77 -11.61
CA GLU A 403 12.87 4.69 -10.26
C GLU A 403 14.17 5.50 -10.10
N GLU A 404 15.09 5.42 -11.05
CA GLU A 404 16.33 6.22 -11.08
C GLU A 404 16.02 7.72 -11.07
N VAL A 405 15.13 8.17 -11.96
CA VAL A 405 14.69 9.59 -12.00
C VAL A 405 14.13 10.04 -10.64
N LEU A 406 13.29 9.21 -10.03
CA LEU A 406 12.67 9.58 -8.75
C LEU A 406 13.64 9.51 -7.57
N ALA A 407 14.58 8.56 -7.58
CA ALA A 407 15.62 8.45 -6.55
C ALA A 407 16.57 9.66 -6.59
N GLU A 408 16.99 10.12 -7.79
CA GLU A 408 17.79 11.33 -7.97
C GLU A 408 17.11 12.58 -7.41
N GLU A 409 15.77 12.61 -7.41
CA GLU A 409 14.97 13.70 -6.85
C GLU A 409 14.75 13.61 -5.33
N GLY A 410 15.43 12.69 -4.67
CA GLY A 410 15.29 12.46 -3.23
C GLY A 410 14.00 11.72 -2.87
N GLY A 411 13.49 10.93 -3.81
CA GLY A 411 12.30 10.12 -3.63
C GLY A 411 12.47 9.06 -2.55
N ARG A 412 11.40 8.79 -1.81
CA ARG A 412 11.33 7.77 -0.77
C ARG A 412 10.37 6.65 -1.20
N PRO A 413 10.85 5.41 -1.38
CA PRO A 413 9.99 4.32 -1.82
C PRO A 413 8.97 3.90 -0.76
N HIS A 414 7.79 3.48 -1.20
CA HIS A 414 6.80 2.88 -0.32
C HIS A 414 7.26 1.47 0.07
N TRP A 415 7.37 1.19 1.36
CA TRP A 415 7.89 -0.06 1.91
C TRP A 415 7.13 -1.31 1.48
N GLY A 416 5.84 -1.20 1.26
CA GLY A 416 4.98 -2.27 0.76
C GLY A 416 5.05 -2.49 -0.75
N LYS A 417 6.02 -1.89 -1.47
CA LYS A 417 6.21 -1.98 -2.90
C LYS A 417 7.60 -2.47 -3.26
N TYR A 418 7.86 -2.61 -4.56
CA TYR A 418 9.19 -2.93 -5.08
C TYR A 418 10.04 -1.66 -5.17
N PHE A 419 11.31 -1.78 -4.87
CA PHE A 419 12.33 -0.75 -5.08
C PHE A 419 13.73 -1.39 -5.07
N GLU A 420 14.68 -0.78 -5.75
CA GLU A 420 16.08 -1.20 -5.78
C GLU A 420 16.84 -0.52 -4.64
N ALA A 421 16.99 -1.21 -3.50
CA ALA A 421 17.57 -0.65 -2.29
C ALA A 421 18.93 0.06 -2.47
N PRO A 422 19.85 -0.39 -3.35
CA PRO A 422 21.13 0.30 -3.58
C PRO A 422 21.03 1.69 -4.25
N LEU A 423 19.86 2.06 -4.79
CA LEU A 423 19.66 3.40 -5.36
C LEU A 423 19.49 4.50 -4.30
N TYR A 424 19.26 4.13 -3.04
CA TYR A 424 18.87 5.06 -1.99
C TYR A 424 19.93 5.20 -0.91
N ASP A 425 20.26 6.43 -0.55
CA ASP A 425 20.99 6.75 0.69
C ASP A 425 19.96 6.93 1.81
N TRP A 426 19.71 5.85 2.54
CA TRP A 426 18.65 5.78 3.56
C TRP A 426 18.84 6.79 4.69
N ALA A 427 20.09 6.98 5.15
CA ALA A 427 20.40 7.91 6.21
C ALA A 427 20.24 9.38 5.77
N ALA A 428 20.50 9.68 4.49
CA ALA A 428 20.24 11.01 3.94
C ALA A 428 18.74 11.26 3.72
N LEU A 429 17.97 10.21 3.33
CA LEU A 429 16.54 10.33 3.07
C LEU A 429 15.69 10.40 4.33
N TYR A 430 16.08 9.66 5.38
CA TYR A 430 15.30 9.58 6.61
C TYR A 430 16.09 10.15 7.78
N PRO A 431 15.77 11.37 8.27
CA PRO A 431 16.54 12.04 9.34
C PRO A 431 16.62 11.24 10.64
N GLN A 432 15.69 10.33 10.88
CA GLN A 432 15.65 9.48 12.08
C GLN A 432 16.14 8.04 11.83
N TRP A 433 16.86 7.82 10.76
CA TRP A 433 17.34 6.48 10.39
C TRP A 433 18.16 5.80 11.47
N HIS A 434 19.16 6.50 12.01
CA HIS A 434 20.04 5.99 13.06
C HIS A 434 19.32 5.85 14.41
N GLU A 435 18.38 6.75 14.70
CA GLU A 435 17.53 6.64 15.88
C GLU A 435 16.62 5.40 15.79
N PHE A 436 16.07 5.13 14.63
CA PHE A 436 15.29 3.92 14.38
C PHE A 436 16.12 2.65 14.60
N ALA A 437 17.36 2.61 14.09
CA ALA A 437 18.28 1.49 14.31
C ALA A 437 18.56 1.30 15.82
N SER A 438 18.72 2.40 16.57
CA SER A 438 18.90 2.35 18.03
C SER A 438 17.66 1.80 18.76
N VAL A 439 16.46 2.15 18.31
CA VAL A 439 15.21 1.59 18.87
C VAL A 439 15.11 0.10 18.57
N ARG A 440 15.43 -0.31 17.35
CA ARG A 440 15.46 -1.72 16.94
C ARG A 440 16.40 -2.52 17.84
N GLU A 441 17.63 -2.06 18.05
CA GLU A 441 18.62 -2.70 18.92
C GLU A 441 18.11 -2.83 20.37
N ALA A 442 17.39 -1.82 20.86
CA ALA A 442 16.83 -1.84 22.21
C ALA A 442 15.66 -2.84 22.36
N LEU A 443 14.81 -3.02 21.33
CA LEU A 443 13.63 -3.87 21.37
C LEU A 443 13.87 -5.30 20.88
N ASP A 444 14.83 -5.49 20.00
CA ASP A 444 15.23 -6.78 19.44
C ASP A 444 16.77 -6.93 19.37
N PRO A 445 17.46 -6.98 20.52
CA PRO A 445 18.92 -7.06 20.56
C PRO A 445 19.51 -8.37 20.00
N GLN A 446 18.66 -9.35 19.72
CA GLN A 446 19.04 -10.62 19.10
C GLN A 446 18.64 -10.67 17.62
N HIS A 447 18.07 -9.59 17.09
CA HIS A 447 17.61 -9.47 15.71
C HIS A 447 16.67 -10.62 15.31
N LYS A 448 15.80 -11.03 16.24
CA LYS A 448 14.85 -12.13 16.03
C LYS A 448 13.85 -11.83 14.93
N PHE A 449 13.43 -10.56 14.78
CA PHE A 449 12.44 -10.10 13.81
C PHE A 449 13.04 -9.63 12.48
N GLU A 450 14.28 -9.90 12.20
CA GLU A 450 14.90 -9.57 10.92
C GLU A 450 14.85 -10.73 9.91
N ASN A 451 15.08 -10.42 8.66
CA ASN A 451 15.47 -11.36 7.61
C ASN A 451 16.63 -10.78 6.80
N ALA A 452 17.16 -11.51 5.83
CA ALA A 452 18.29 -11.06 5.04
C ALA A 452 18.10 -9.70 4.35
N PHE A 453 16.85 -9.37 3.94
CA PHE A 453 16.55 -8.10 3.31
C PHE A 453 16.56 -6.95 4.34
N THR A 454 15.87 -7.11 5.47
CA THR A 454 15.82 -6.08 6.51
C THR A 454 17.17 -5.88 7.21
N ALA A 455 17.97 -6.94 7.36
CA ALA A 455 19.34 -6.83 7.84
C ALA A 455 20.18 -5.96 6.90
N ALA A 456 20.21 -6.29 5.60
CA ALA A 456 20.98 -5.51 4.63
C ALA A 456 20.48 -4.06 4.43
N LEU A 457 19.24 -3.78 4.83
CA LEU A 457 18.65 -2.46 4.74
C LEU A 457 18.95 -1.57 5.95
N LEU A 458 18.93 -2.17 7.17
CA LEU A 458 18.95 -1.44 8.45
C LEU A 458 20.31 -1.48 9.16
N ASP A 459 21.22 -2.35 8.73
CA ASP A 459 22.62 -2.44 9.22
C ASP A 459 23.56 -1.58 8.36
#